data_8294de243af2b1445af74152987e8dcd
#
_entry.id   8294de243af2b1445af74152987e8dcd
#
_cell.length_a   1.000
_cell.length_b   1.000
_cell.length_c   1.000
_cell.angle_alpha   90.00
_cell.angle_beta   90.00
_cell.angle_gamma   90.00
#
_symmetry.space_group_name_H-M   'P 1'
#
loop_
_entity.id
_entity.type
_entity.pdbx_description
1 polymer ?
#
loop_
_entity_poly.entity_id
_entity_poly.type
_entity_poly.pdbx_seq_one_letter_code
_entity_poly.pdbx_strand_id
1 'polypeptide(L)'
;MKINKKLIIFSLFLAISSVSMAAEYDPGGKNPDNDDVIYYFGYGSNLDEDYMRQWTPSLKFVSLARLPNFEIQFRKYSTDLEGGISSIIEKPGGMVQGVVYTIEKSEMEALDVLEDVPLGIYKRETFKVISEDGTWYNADLYRVVTPQGPFIPSVKYLGIMIKGAKTQGINQPWIDYLEALREEIIVGN
;
A
#
# COMPACT_ATOMS: atom_id res chain seq x y z
N MET A 1 44.60 -60.72 40.13
CA MET A 1 44.10 -59.36 40.25
C MET A 1 43.74 -58.90 38.85
N LYS A 2 42.46 -58.91 38.49
CA LYS A 2 41.96 -58.59 37.13
C LYS A 2 41.58 -57.11 37.09
N ILE A 3 42.26 -56.32 36.25
CA ILE A 3 41.97 -54.96 36.03
C ILE A 3 40.98 -54.84 34.85
N ASN A 4 39.74 -54.43 35.14
CA ASN A 4 38.72 -54.23 34.16
C ASN A 4 38.89 -52.76 33.57
N LYS A 5 39.32 -52.69 32.31
CA LYS A 5 39.34 -51.44 31.56
C LYS A 5 37.95 -51.21 30.98
N LYS A 6 37.17 -50.30 31.57
CA LYS A 6 35.95 -49.78 30.96
C LYS A 6 36.33 -48.79 29.84
N LEU A 7 36.02 -49.16 28.61
CA LEU A 7 36.13 -48.29 27.45
C LEU A 7 34.96 -47.34 27.47
N ILE A 8 35.22 -46.05 27.72
CA ILE A 8 34.20 -44.99 27.61
C ILE A 8 34.23 -44.49 26.16
N ILE A 9 33.23 -44.86 25.40
CA ILE A 9 32.99 -44.31 24.06
C ILE A 9 32.27 -43.00 24.22
N PHE A 10 32.98 -41.86 23.99
CA PHE A 10 32.36 -40.54 23.85
C PHE A 10 31.77 -40.40 22.44
N SER A 11 30.46 -40.58 22.33
CA SER A 11 29.75 -40.26 21.12
C SER A 11 29.62 -38.74 21.01
N LEU A 12 30.45 -38.13 20.17
CA LEU A 12 30.33 -36.73 19.82
C LEU A 12 29.16 -36.58 18.83
N PHE A 13 27.98 -36.21 19.34
CA PHE A 13 26.86 -35.78 18.48
C PHE A 13 27.18 -34.41 17.90
N LEU A 14 27.64 -34.38 16.66
CA LEU A 14 27.73 -33.15 15.89
C LEU A 14 26.30 -32.78 15.45
N ALA A 15 25.66 -31.90 16.19
CA ALA A 15 24.40 -31.28 15.76
C ALA A 15 24.73 -30.34 14.60
N ILE A 16 24.56 -30.82 13.37
CA ILE A 16 24.56 -29.97 12.18
C ILE A 16 23.22 -29.24 12.21
N SER A 17 23.18 -28.02 12.77
CA SER A 17 22.07 -27.11 12.57
C SER A 17 22.13 -26.67 11.10
N SER A 18 21.32 -27.28 10.25
CA SER A 18 21.03 -26.75 8.92
C SER A 18 20.24 -25.47 9.11
N VAL A 19 20.93 -24.34 9.17
CA VAL A 19 20.29 -23.04 8.96
C VAL A 19 19.89 -23.05 7.49
N SER A 20 18.63 -23.36 7.22
CA SER A 20 18.01 -23.11 5.93
C SER A 20 17.96 -21.58 5.78
N MET A 21 18.97 -20.99 5.17
CA MET A 21 18.86 -19.67 4.57
C MET A 21 17.92 -19.83 3.38
N ALA A 22 16.60 -19.75 3.63
CA ALA A 22 15.69 -19.38 2.57
C ALA A 22 16.20 -18.02 2.10
N ALA A 23 16.75 -17.95 0.89
CA ALA A 23 17.07 -16.67 0.27
C ALA A 23 15.78 -15.87 0.29
N GLU A 24 15.77 -14.76 1.04
CA GLU A 24 14.64 -13.84 1.08
C GLU A 24 14.50 -13.31 -0.36
N TYR A 25 13.43 -13.74 -1.04
CA TYR A 25 13.15 -13.29 -2.39
C TYR A 25 12.80 -11.81 -2.32
N ASP A 26 13.77 -10.96 -2.58
CA ASP A 26 13.53 -9.53 -2.82
C ASP A 26 13.29 -9.34 -4.33
N PRO A 27 12.06 -9.02 -4.76
CA PRO A 27 11.77 -8.77 -6.17
C PRO A 27 12.52 -7.57 -6.76
N GLY A 28 13.27 -6.82 -5.92
CA GLY A 28 14.07 -5.70 -6.40
C GLY A 28 13.21 -4.62 -7.05
N GLY A 29 12.31 -3.96 -6.30
CA GLY A 29 11.41 -2.94 -6.86
C GLY A 29 12.17 -1.86 -7.65
N LYS A 30 11.63 -1.50 -8.82
CA LYS A 30 12.15 -0.44 -9.68
C LYS A 30 12.01 0.91 -8.98
N ASN A 31 13.07 1.72 -9.01
CA ASN A 31 13.07 3.12 -8.62
C ASN A 31 13.06 4.01 -9.87
N PRO A 32 12.63 5.28 -9.78
CA PRO A 32 12.79 6.22 -10.89
C PRO A 32 14.25 6.38 -11.29
N ASP A 33 14.49 6.59 -12.59
CA ASP A 33 15.85 6.83 -13.13
C ASP A 33 16.38 8.24 -12.78
N ASN A 34 15.50 9.15 -12.33
CA ASN A 34 15.81 10.51 -11.92
C ASN A 34 15.61 10.66 -10.41
N ASP A 35 16.64 11.09 -9.70
CA ASP A 35 16.63 11.29 -8.25
C ASP A 35 15.70 12.40 -7.76
N ASP A 36 15.28 13.32 -8.64
CA ASP A 36 14.32 14.39 -8.31
C ASP A 36 12.85 13.95 -8.39
N VAL A 37 12.61 12.70 -8.78
CA VAL A 37 11.27 12.12 -8.98
C VAL A 37 11.11 10.92 -8.07
N ILE A 38 9.89 10.66 -7.62
CA ILE A 38 9.51 9.42 -6.93
C ILE A 38 8.38 8.70 -7.64
N TYR A 39 8.25 7.41 -7.40
CA TYR A 39 7.02 6.69 -7.68
C TYR A 39 6.05 6.86 -6.51
N TYR A 40 4.82 7.19 -6.84
CA TYR A 40 3.72 7.33 -5.88
C TYR A 40 2.58 6.37 -6.24
N PHE A 41 2.04 5.67 -5.26
CA PHE A 41 0.92 4.74 -5.43
C PHE A 41 -0.37 5.35 -4.91
N GLY A 42 -1.22 5.81 -5.83
CA GLY A 42 -2.56 6.29 -5.54
C GLY A 42 -3.56 5.14 -5.45
N TYR A 43 -4.29 5.01 -4.34
CA TYR A 43 -5.27 3.93 -4.12
C TYR A 43 -6.61 4.40 -3.55
N GLY A 44 -6.69 5.64 -3.03
CA GLY A 44 -7.89 6.27 -2.49
C GLY A 44 -8.46 7.33 -3.43
N SER A 45 -8.73 8.54 -2.91
CA SER A 45 -9.05 9.71 -3.75
C SER A 45 -7.98 10.02 -4.78
N ASN A 46 -6.74 9.65 -4.48
CA ASN A 46 -5.56 9.86 -5.31
C ASN A 46 -5.52 8.94 -6.55
N LEU A 47 -6.55 8.12 -6.77
CA LEU A 47 -6.85 7.49 -8.07
C LEU A 47 -7.30 8.51 -9.12
N ASP A 48 -7.98 9.60 -8.69
CA ASP A 48 -8.46 10.64 -9.61
C ASP A 48 -7.31 11.61 -9.93
N GLU A 49 -6.81 11.53 -11.16
CA GLU A 49 -5.72 12.36 -11.65
C GLU A 49 -6.05 13.85 -11.61
N ASP A 50 -7.30 14.25 -11.95
CA ASP A 50 -7.73 15.65 -11.87
C ASP A 50 -7.71 16.15 -10.43
N TYR A 51 -8.05 15.30 -9.47
CA TYR A 51 -7.95 15.61 -8.04
C TYR A 51 -6.49 15.80 -7.62
N MET A 52 -5.60 14.89 -8.02
CA MET A 52 -4.18 14.95 -7.68
C MET A 52 -3.46 16.13 -8.31
N ARG A 53 -3.76 16.47 -9.58
CA ARG A 53 -3.07 17.57 -10.29
C ARG A 53 -3.26 18.94 -9.66
N GLN A 54 -4.22 19.10 -8.78
CA GLN A 54 -4.37 20.34 -8.00
C GLN A 54 -3.19 20.58 -7.07
N TRP A 55 -2.50 19.53 -6.65
CA TRP A 55 -1.40 19.55 -5.68
C TRP A 55 -0.07 19.09 -6.28
N THR A 56 -0.14 18.28 -7.33
CA THR A 56 1.00 17.64 -7.98
C THR A 56 0.93 17.85 -9.50
N PRO A 57 1.18 19.08 -10.01
CA PRO A 57 1.14 19.39 -11.44
C PRO A 57 2.10 18.54 -12.29
N SER A 58 3.22 18.08 -11.74
CA SER A 58 4.20 17.21 -12.44
C SER A 58 3.74 15.77 -12.63
N LEU A 59 2.64 15.37 -11.98
CA LEU A 59 2.13 14.00 -11.96
C LEU A 59 1.99 13.40 -13.37
N LYS A 60 2.59 12.22 -13.56
CA LYS A 60 2.48 11.43 -14.80
C LYS A 60 2.13 10.00 -14.47
N PHE A 61 1.18 9.45 -15.21
CA PHE A 61 0.82 8.03 -15.15
C PHE A 61 2.02 7.15 -15.56
N VAL A 62 2.24 6.08 -14.82
CA VAL A 62 3.25 5.05 -15.12
C VAL A 62 2.59 3.73 -15.43
N SER A 63 1.78 3.20 -14.51
CA SER A 63 1.13 1.90 -14.67
C SER A 63 -0.03 1.72 -13.71
N LEU A 64 -0.98 0.89 -14.08
CA LEU A 64 -1.86 0.24 -13.10
C LEU A 64 -1.03 -0.72 -12.26
N ALA A 65 -1.31 -0.78 -10.96
CA ALA A 65 -0.58 -1.64 -10.06
C ALA A 65 -1.44 -2.11 -8.88
N ARG A 66 -0.91 -3.09 -8.15
CA ARG A 66 -1.57 -3.70 -7.00
C ARG A 66 -0.61 -3.76 -5.82
N LEU A 67 -1.13 -3.47 -4.63
CA LEU A 67 -0.42 -3.67 -3.38
C LEU A 67 -0.89 -5.00 -2.76
N PRO A 68 -0.06 -6.05 -2.75
CA PRO A 68 -0.42 -7.35 -2.20
C PRO A 68 -0.35 -7.35 -0.66
N ASN A 69 -1.14 -8.25 -0.04
CA ASN A 69 -1.24 -8.47 1.40
C ASN A 69 -1.82 -7.30 2.20
N PHE A 70 -2.58 -6.44 1.53
CA PHE A 70 -3.31 -5.33 2.15
C PHE A 70 -4.76 -5.31 1.69
N GLU A 71 -5.62 -4.68 2.49
CA GLU A 71 -6.97 -4.27 2.10
C GLU A 71 -7.17 -2.79 2.36
N ILE A 72 -8.07 -2.17 1.60
CA ILE A 72 -8.51 -0.80 1.85
C ILE A 72 -9.53 -0.79 2.99
N GLN A 73 -9.37 0.16 3.91
CA GLN A 73 -10.33 0.45 4.96
C GLN A 73 -10.45 1.97 5.16
N PHE A 74 -11.58 2.44 5.69
CA PHE A 74 -11.82 3.86 5.97
C PHE A 74 -11.51 4.13 7.45
N ARG A 75 -10.27 4.53 7.73
CA ARG A 75 -9.70 4.50 9.08
C ARG A 75 -9.41 5.86 9.69
N LYS A 76 -9.80 6.93 9.01
CA LYS A 76 -9.80 8.31 9.49
C LYS A 76 -11.10 8.99 9.09
N TYR A 77 -11.71 9.76 10.00
CA TYR A 77 -12.85 10.60 9.67
C TYR A 77 -12.37 11.94 9.12
N SER A 78 -12.97 12.40 8.03
CA SER A 78 -12.78 13.74 7.46
C SER A 78 -14.06 14.54 7.61
N THR A 79 -13.96 15.72 8.22
CA THR A 79 -15.08 16.67 8.31
C THR A 79 -15.43 17.28 6.97
N ASP A 80 -14.44 17.55 6.12
CA ASP A 80 -14.62 18.18 4.80
C ASP A 80 -15.26 17.24 3.78
N LEU A 81 -15.00 15.95 3.94
CA LEU A 81 -15.58 14.89 3.11
C LEU A 81 -16.77 14.20 3.80
N GLU A 82 -17.11 14.59 5.03
CA GLU A 82 -18.25 14.12 5.82
C GLU A 82 -18.30 12.60 5.97
N GLY A 83 -17.13 11.96 6.13
CA GLY A 83 -17.06 10.50 6.22
C GLY A 83 -15.66 9.93 6.40
N GLY A 84 -15.59 8.62 6.39
CA GLY A 84 -14.34 7.89 6.44
C GLY A 84 -13.52 8.09 5.18
N ILE A 85 -12.22 8.33 5.34
CA ILE A 85 -11.25 8.36 4.25
C ILE A 85 -10.31 7.15 4.33
N SER A 86 -9.79 6.75 3.16
CA SER A 86 -9.09 5.50 2.98
C SER A 86 -7.73 5.45 3.68
N SER A 87 -7.42 4.26 4.14
CA SER A 87 -6.09 3.79 4.53
C SER A 87 -5.94 2.35 4.09
N ILE A 88 -4.73 1.80 4.23
CA ILE A 88 -4.47 0.39 4.01
C ILE A 88 -4.21 -0.30 5.35
N ILE A 89 -4.71 -1.53 5.47
CA ILE A 89 -4.50 -2.40 6.61
C ILE A 89 -3.95 -3.73 6.12
N GLU A 90 -2.99 -4.28 6.85
CA GLU A 90 -2.40 -5.57 6.53
C GLU A 90 -3.47 -6.68 6.53
N LYS A 91 -3.47 -7.45 5.42
CA LYS A 91 -4.36 -8.59 5.24
C LYS A 91 -3.68 -9.62 4.35
N PRO A 92 -3.16 -10.71 4.92
CA PRO A 92 -2.54 -11.78 4.13
C PRO A 92 -3.49 -12.27 3.01
N GLY A 93 -2.99 -12.27 1.77
CA GLY A 93 -3.77 -12.61 0.57
C GLY A 93 -4.70 -11.50 0.07
N GLY A 94 -4.78 -10.37 0.77
CA GLY A 94 -5.51 -9.18 0.29
C GLY A 94 -4.81 -8.51 -0.89
N MET A 95 -5.54 -7.63 -1.59
CA MET A 95 -5.02 -6.94 -2.77
C MET A 95 -5.69 -5.58 -2.90
N VAL A 96 -4.92 -4.49 -2.86
CA VAL A 96 -5.41 -3.13 -3.11
C VAL A 96 -5.04 -2.73 -4.53
N GLN A 97 -6.03 -2.30 -5.31
CA GLN A 97 -5.82 -1.78 -6.66
C GLN A 97 -5.45 -0.30 -6.60
N GLY A 98 -4.60 0.13 -7.52
CA GLY A 98 -4.19 1.52 -7.59
C GLY A 98 -3.39 1.83 -8.85
N VAL A 99 -2.80 3.02 -8.85
CA VAL A 99 -2.01 3.56 -9.94
C VAL A 99 -0.65 3.99 -9.44
N VAL A 100 0.39 3.64 -10.17
CA VAL A 100 1.72 4.23 -9.98
C VAL A 100 1.83 5.48 -10.84
N TYR A 101 2.19 6.57 -10.21
CA TYR A 101 2.55 7.83 -10.84
C TYR A 101 4.02 8.15 -10.61
N THR A 102 4.60 9.00 -11.46
CA THR A 102 5.80 9.78 -11.11
C THR A 102 5.38 11.16 -10.64
N ILE A 103 6.02 11.66 -9.59
CA ILE A 103 5.80 13.00 -9.02
C ILE A 103 7.16 13.58 -8.64
N GLU A 104 7.37 14.88 -8.79
CA GLU A 104 8.59 15.56 -8.31
C GLU A 104 8.65 15.54 -6.77
N LYS A 105 9.84 15.34 -6.21
CA LYS A 105 10.04 15.29 -4.74
C LYS A 105 9.53 16.54 -4.04
N SER A 106 9.74 17.72 -4.64
CA SER A 106 9.26 18.99 -4.09
C SER A 106 7.74 19.05 -3.92
N GLU A 107 7.00 18.46 -4.85
CA GLU A 107 5.54 18.37 -4.77
C GLU A 107 5.08 17.35 -3.72
N MET A 108 5.84 16.25 -3.54
CA MET A 108 5.56 15.29 -2.48
C MET A 108 5.77 15.88 -1.08
N GLU A 109 6.74 16.78 -0.91
CA GLU A 109 6.94 17.49 0.35
C GLU A 109 5.74 18.41 0.67
N ALA A 110 5.17 19.07 -0.35
CA ALA A 110 3.95 19.85 -0.20
C ALA A 110 2.73 18.97 0.12
N LEU A 111 2.64 17.79 -0.51
CA LEU A 111 1.59 16.81 -0.25
C LEU A 111 1.71 16.21 1.16
N ASP A 112 2.91 16.00 1.68
CA ASP A 112 3.15 15.60 3.07
C ASP A 112 2.50 16.58 4.07
N VAL A 113 2.57 17.88 3.78
CA VAL A 113 1.92 18.90 4.62
C VAL A 113 0.41 18.81 4.51
N LEU A 114 -0.14 18.61 3.30
CA LEU A 114 -1.56 18.46 3.05
C LEU A 114 -2.16 17.22 3.74
N GLU A 115 -1.40 16.13 3.77
CA GLU A 115 -1.78 14.86 4.41
C GLU A 115 -1.50 14.85 5.93
N ASP A 116 -1.19 16.02 6.50
CA ASP A 116 -0.90 16.15 7.94
C ASP A 116 0.20 15.20 8.44
N VAL A 117 1.21 14.89 7.61
CA VAL A 117 2.36 14.06 8.00
C VAL A 117 3.12 14.71 9.16
N PRO A 118 3.39 16.05 9.18
CA PRO A 118 4.05 16.70 10.30
C PRO A 118 3.26 16.60 11.61
N LEU A 119 1.94 16.42 11.53
CA LEU A 119 1.06 16.24 12.69
C LEU A 119 0.90 14.76 13.10
N GLY A 120 1.53 13.83 12.39
CA GLY A 120 1.46 12.40 12.67
C GLY A 120 0.08 11.77 12.38
N ILE A 121 -0.73 12.38 11.50
CA ILE A 121 -2.03 11.86 11.09
C ILE A 121 -1.83 10.76 10.05
N TYR A 122 -1.19 11.10 8.94
CA TYR A 122 -0.69 10.14 7.96
C TYR A 122 0.82 10.00 8.06
N LYS A 123 1.34 8.93 7.52
CA LYS A 123 2.75 8.75 7.22
C LYS A 123 2.90 8.33 5.77
N ARG A 124 3.94 8.85 5.15
CA ARG A 124 4.41 8.40 3.85
C ARG A 124 5.40 7.26 4.05
N GLU A 125 5.17 6.16 3.38
CA GLU A 125 6.03 4.97 3.44
C GLU A 125 6.18 4.37 2.05
N THR A 126 7.36 3.79 1.77
CA THR A 126 7.63 3.09 0.51
C THR A 126 7.18 1.64 0.61
N PHE A 127 6.38 1.21 -0.35
CA PHE A 127 5.92 -0.16 -0.51
C PHE A 127 6.33 -0.72 -1.88
N LYS A 128 6.38 -2.05 -1.96
CA LYS A 128 6.53 -2.74 -3.25
C LYS A 128 5.15 -3.03 -3.81
N VAL A 129 4.84 -2.43 -4.96
CA VAL A 129 3.61 -2.67 -5.71
C VAL A 129 3.94 -3.35 -7.03
N ILE A 130 3.04 -4.20 -7.52
CA ILE A 130 3.24 -4.96 -8.75
C ILE A 130 2.28 -4.48 -9.83
N SER A 131 2.82 -4.12 -11.00
CA SER A 131 2.03 -3.80 -12.18
C SER A 131 1.47 -5.05 -12.86
N GLU A 132 0.60 -4.84 -13.85
CA GLU A 132 -0.04 -5.93 -14.59
C GLU A 132 0.95 -6.74 -15.44
N ASP A 133 2.03 -6.12 -15.91
CA ASP A 133 3.12 -6.77 -16.65
C ASP A 133 4.12 -7.51 -15.74
N GLY A 134 3.91 -7.50 -14.42
CA GLY A 134 4.76 -8.17 -13.45
C GLY A 134 5.94 -7.32 -12.95
N THR A 135 6.06 -6.07 -13.37
CA THR A 135 7.11 -5.16 -12.89
C THR A 135 6.80 -4.73 -11.45
N TRP A 136 7.78 -4.85 -10.55
CA TRP A 136 7.70 -4.33 -9.20
C TRP A 136 8.24 -2.91 -9.13
N TYR A 137 7.51 -2.03 -8.43
CA TYR A 137 7.90 -0.65 -8.18
C TYR A 137 8.04 -0.41 -6.67
N ASN A 138 9.09 0.33 -6.28
CA ASN A 138 9.16 0.93 -4.96
C ASN A 138 8.40 2.26 -5.01
N ALA A 139 7.19 2.28 -4.49
CA ALA A 139 6.31 3.43 -4.59
C ALA A 139 5.90 3.92 -3.20
N ASP A 140 5.97 5.23 -3.00
CA ASP A 140 5.48 5.86 -1.78
C ASP A 140 3.95 5.91 -1.78
N LEU A 141 3.37 5.76 -0.61
CA LEU A 141 1.94 5.97 -0.38
C LEU A 141 1.70 6.53 1.02
N TYR A 142 0.53 7.09 1.23
CA TYR A 142 0.11 7.55 2.56
C TYR A 142 -0.77 6.51 3.23
N ARG A 143 -0.52 6.28 4.54
CA ARG A 143 -1.44 5.53 5.39
C ARG A 143 -1.59 6.18 6.75
N VAL A 144 -2.73 5.98 7.39
CA VAL A 144 -3.03 6.51 8.73
C VAL A 144 -2.07 5.92 9.77
N VAL A 145 -1.45 6.77 10.60
CA VAL A 145 -0.52 6.34 11.65
C VAL A 145 -1.25 5.58 12.76
N THR A 146 -2.38 6.16 13.23
CA THR A 146 -3.21 5.54 14.27
C THR A 146 -4.60 5.28 13.70
N PRO A 147 -4.84 4.10 13.07
CA PRO A 147 -6.11 3.76 12.48
C PRO A 147 -7.24 3.76 13.51
N GLN A 148 -8.32 4.47 13.22
CA GLN A 148 -9.56 4.51 14.00
C GLN A 148 -10.70 3.88 13.21
N GLY A 149 -11.91 3.85 13.74
CA GLY A 149 -13.08 3.33 13.07
C GLY A 149 -13.12 1.79 13.04
N PRO A 150 -13.58 1.13 11.93
CA PRO A 150 -13.82 1.72 10.60
C PRO A 150 -14.97 2.73 10.59
N PHE A 151 -14.82 3.76 9.75
CA PHE A 151 -15.85 4.77 9.51
C PHE A 151 -16.58 4.46 8.20
N ILE A 152 -17.82 4.91 8.08
CA ILE A 152 -18.56 4.87 6.83
C ILE A 152 -18.01 5.97 5.92
N PRO A 153 -17.55 5.67 4.68
CA PRO A 153 -17.15 6.71 3.73
C PRO A 153 -18.36 7.49 3.22
N SER A 154 -18.18 8.73 2.80
CA SER A 154 -19.26 9.47 2.18
C SER A 154 -19.47 9.07 0.72
N VAL A 155 -20.69 9.28 0.21
CA VAL A 155 -21.02 9.11 -1.23
C VAL A 155 -20.11 9.97 -2.10
N LYS A 156 -19.80 11.20 -1.64
CA LYS A 156 -18.88 12.14 -2.30
C LYS A 156 -17.48 11.55 -2.42
N TYR A 157 -16.92 11.01 -1.33
CA TYR A 157 -15.57 10.45 -1.33
C TYR A 157 -15.46 9.22 -2.23
N LEU A 158 -16.42 8.28 -2.12
CA LEU A 158 -16.48 7.12 -3.00
C LEU A 158 -16.67 7.52 -4.47
N GLY A 159 -17.41 8.61 -4.74
CA GLY A 159 -17.54 9.16 -6.08
C GLY A 159 -16.22 9.57 -6.70
N ILE A 160 -15.30 10.18 -5.93
CA ILE A 160 -13.94 10.52 -6.39
C ILE A 160 -13.15 9.25 -6.70
N MET A 161 -13.17 8.27 -5.80
CA MET A 161 -12.47 7.00 -6.00
C MET A 161 -12.97 6.24 -7.22
N ILE A 162 -14.29 6.15 -7.42
CA ILE A 162 -14.92 5.48 -8.56
C ILE A 162 -14.59 6.20 -9.87
N LYS A 163 -14.66 7.54 -9.88
CA LYS A 163 -14.27 8.34 -11.05
C LYS A 163 -12.83 8.05 -11.43
N GLY A 164 -11.91 8.14 -10.47
CA GLY A 164 -10.49 7.84 -10.69
C GLY A 164 -10.27 6.42 -11.19
N ALA A 165 -10.87 5.42 -10.54
CA ALA A 165 -10.75 4.02 -10.94
C ALA A 165 -11.22 3.78 -12.40
N LYS A 166 -12.35 4.38 -12.79
CA LYS A 166 -12.87 4.28 -14.17
C LYS A 166 -11.98 5.00 -15.18
N THR A 167 -11.55 6.22 -14.87
CA THR A 167 -10.70 7.02 -15.76
C THR A 167 -9.35 6.37 -16.00
N GLN A 168 -8.77 5.75 -14.97
CA GLN A 168 -7.48 5.07 -15.07
C GLN A 168 -7.59 3.66 -15.68
N GLY A 169 -8.79 3.11 -15.82
CA GLY A 169 -9.00 1.77 -16.37
C GLY A 169 -8.69 0.65 -15.38
N ILE A 170 -8.86 0.88 -14.08
CA ILE A 170 -8.76 -0.19 -13.08
C ILE A 170 -9.80 -1.28 -13.38
N ASN A 171 -9.48 -2.52 -13.05
CA ASN A 171 -10.32 -3.67 -13.39
C ASN A 171 -11.75 -3.55 -12.83
N GLN A 172 -12.69 -4.09 -13.58
CA GLN A 172 -14.13 -3.98 -13.29
C GLN A 172 -14.50 -4.52 -11.89
N PRO A 173 -13.97 -5.66 -11.40
CA PRO A 173 -14.28 -6.13 -10.05
C PRO A 173 -13.96 -5.14 -8.93
N TRP A 174 -12.91 -4.33 -9.08
CA TRP A 174 -12.60 -3.28 -8.11
C TRP A 174 -13.58 -2.11 -8.18
N ILE A 175 -13.96 -1.71 -9.39
CA ILE A 175 -14.97 -0.67 -9.63
C ILE A 175 -16.32 -1.13 -9.03
N ASP A 176 -16.75 -2.37 -9.31
CA ASP A 176 -17.97 -2.95 -8.78
C ASP A 176 -17.99 -2.97 -7.25
N TYR A 177 -16.84 -3.30 -6.62
CA TYR A 177 -16.69 -3.24 -5.17
C TYR A 177 -16.92 -1.83 -4.61
N LEU A 178 -16.31 -0.80 -5.22
CA LEU A 178 -16.49 0.59 -4.78
C LEU A 178 -17.91 1.09 -5.01
N GLU A 179 -18.55 0.68 -6.12
CA GLU A 179 -19.94 1.03 -6.44
C GLU A 179 -20.91 0.36 -5.46
N ALA A 180 -20.70 -0.91 -5.11
CA ALA A 180 -21.50 -1.63 -4.12
C ALA A 180 -21.43 -0.93 -2.75
N LEU A 181 -20.24 -0.54 -2.30
CA LEU A 181 -20.09 0.23 -1.06
C LEU A 181 -20.88 1.56 -1.09
N ARG A 182 -20.87 2.24 -2.23
CA ARG A 182 -21.63 3.50 -2.39
C ARG A 182 -23.14 3.27 -2.34
N GLU A 183 -23.63 2.23 -3.02
CA GLU A 183 -25.05 1.89 -3.04
C GLU A 183 -25.56 1.49 -1.65
N GLU A 184 -24.79 0.73 -0.88
CA GLU A 184 -25.12 0.37 0.50
C GLU A 184 -25.36 1.62 1.37
N ILE A 185 -24.57 2.66 1.19
CA ILE A 185 -24.73 3.92 1.93
C ILE A 185 -25.98 4.68 1.48
N ILE A 186 -26.26 4.70 0.18
CA ILE A 186 -27.43 5.38 -0.39
C ILE A 186 -28.76 4.72 0.08
N VAL A 187 -28.77 3.37 0.12
CA VAL A 187 -29.97 2.61 0.50
C VAL A 187 -30.16 2.54 2.03
N GLY A 188 -29.05 2.64 2.79
CA GLY A 188 -29.07 2.55 4.25
C GLY A 188 -29.41 3.87 4.97
N ASN A 189 -29.48 4.99 4.25
CA ASN A 189 -29.95 6.30 4.72
C ASN A 189 -31.38 6.56 4.30
#